data_41242467d37bee5e68946b3cb2df27e2
#
_entry.id   41242467d37bee5e68946b3cb2df27e2
#
_cell.length_a   1.000
_cell.length_b   1.000
_cell.length_c   1.000
_cell.angle_alpha   90.00
_cell.angle_beta   90.00
_cell.angle_gamma   90.00
#
_symmetry.space_group_name_H-M   'P 1'
#
loop_
_entity.id
_entity.type
_entity.pdbx_description
1 polymer ?
#
loop_
_entity_poly.entity_id
_entity_poly.type
_entity_poly.pdbx_seq_one_letter_code
_entity_poly.pdbx_strand_id
1 'polypeptide(L)'
;MKKPKKLDDKNCAILRLLQENCRMSLTEISRNVGLSVDSVKKRINKMINENVFFPKIQLRPRNFGYNNVVDIKIKIQNYKEEEINEFITYLKEHPRVVELFSIAGDWNFSIVIIAKDALEQGRLTEEIRNRFSKIIAGWSESLTTKAYKFEEYDMTKL
;
A
#
# COMPACT_ATOMS: atom_id res chain seq x y z
N MET A 1 -18.47 -8.63 6.37
CA MET A 1 -17.10 -8.53 6.94
C MET A 1 -16.86 -9.73 7.85
N LYS A 2 -15.75 -10.48 7.67
CA LYS A 2 -15.35 -11.51 8.65
C LYS A 2 -14.94 -10.84 9.95
N LYS A 3 -15.35 -11.40 11.11
CA LYS A 3 -14.90 -10.89 12.43
C LYS A 3 -13.37 -10.87 12.47
N PRO A 4 -12.76 -9.77 12.96
CA PRO A 4 -11.32 -9.72 13.13
C PRO A 4 -10.88 -10.85 14.06
N LYS A 5 -9.92 -11.66 13.63
CA LYS A 5 -9.35 -12.72 14.45
C LYS A 5 -8.25 -12.12 15.32
N LYS A 6 -8.36 -12.31 16.63
CA LYS A 6 -7.27 -11.94 17.54
C LYS A 6 -6.07 -12.83 17.22
N LEU A 7 -4.93 -12.19 16.93
CA LEU A 7 -3.66 -12.89 16.78
C LEU A 7 -3.16 -13.36 18.16
N ASP A 8 -2.65 -14.59 18.22
CA ASP A 8 -1.98 -15.05 19.43
C ASP A 8 -0.55 -14.50 19.52
N ASP A 9 0.06 -14.57 20.70
CA ASP A 9 1.41 -14.03 20.97
C ASP A 9 2.47 -14.60 20.03
N LYS A 10 2.34 -15.88 19.64
CA LYS A 10 3.27 -16.52 18.70
C LYS A 10 3.14 -15.96 17.30
N ASN A 11 1.91 -15.68 16.83
CA ASN A 11 1.68 -15.03 15.55
C ASN A 11 2.21 -13.59 15.56
N CYS A 12 1.98 -12.84 16.62
CA CYS A 12 2.54 -11.49 16.80
C CYS A 12 4.07 -11.50 16.76
N ALA A 13 4.70 -12.45 17.46
CA ALA A 13 6.16 -12.61 17.45
C ALA A 13 6.71 -12.95 16.05
N ILE A 14 6.05 -13.85 15.32
CA ILE A 14 6.42 -14.19 13.93
C ILE A 14 6.31 -12.95 13.03
N LEU A 15 5.21 -12.21 13.10
CA LEU A 15 5.01 -11.02 12.28
C LEU A 15 6.03 -9.93 12.59
N ARG A 16 6.39 -9.72 13.86
CA ARG A 16 7.46 -8.80 14.24
C ARG A 16 8.78 -9.14 13.58
N LEU A 17 9.20 -10.42 13.66
CA LEU A 17 10.44 -10.88 13.03
C LEU A 17 10.43 -10.69 11.51
N LEU A 18 9.30 -10.97 10.86
CA LEU A 18 9.14 -10.79 9.40
C LEU A 18 9.09 -9.31 8.99
N GLN A 19 8.58 -8.41 9.84
CA GLN A 19 8.67 -6.95 9.60
C GLN A 19 10.12 -6.45 9.71
N GLU A 20 10.91 -6.97 10.66
CA GLU A 20 12.31 -6.62 10.81
C GLU A 20 13.16 -7.18 9.66
N ASN A 21 12.91 -8.42 9.26
CA ASN A 21 13.61 -9.09 8.16
C ASN A 21 12.72 -10.11 7.45
N CYS A 22 12.09 -9.72 6.33
CA CYS A 22 11.23 -10.60 5.54
C CYS A 22 11.97 -11.80 4.92
N ARG A 23 13.32 -11.83 4.95
CA ARG A 23 14.16 -12.92 4.46
C ARG A 23 14.61 -13.89 5.57
N MET A 24 14.16 -13.68 6.80
CA MET A 24 14.51 -14.58 7.92
C MET A 24 14.02 -16.01 7.60
N SER A 25 14.92 -16.98 7.79
CA SER A 25 14.61 -18.38 7.53
C SER A 25 13.59 -18.94 8.54
N LEU A 26 12.80 -19.94 8.14
CA LEU A 26 11.87 -20.62 9.05
C LEU A 26 12.58 -21.20 10.27
N THR A 27 13.82 -21.66 10.11
CA THR A 27 14.65 -22.18 11.21
C THR A 27 15.01 -21.09 12.21
N GLU A 28 15.39 -19.91 11.75
CA GLU A 28 15.68 -18.77 12.63
C GLU A 28 14.41 -18.30 13.35
N ILE A 29 13.29 -18.17 12.64
CA ILE A 29 12.02 -17.81 13.25
C ILE A 29 11.64 -18.84 14.32
N SER A 30 11.77 -20.15 14.02
CA SER A 30 11.40 -21.23 14.95
C SER A 30 12.18 -21.16 16.26
N ARG A 31 13.48 -20.87 16.19
CA ARG A 31 14.34 -20.68 17.38
C ARG A 31 13.91 -19.47 18.21
N ASN A 32 13.61 -18.35 17.53
CA ASN A 32 13.22 -17.11 18.23
C ASN A 32 11.86 -17.22 18.93
N VAL A 33 10.89 -17.93 18.31
CA VAL A 33 9.52 -18.03 18.86
C VAL A 33 9.29 -19.28 19.70
N GLY A 34 10.27 -20.21 19.77
CA GLY A 34 10.15 -21.46 20.54
C GLY A 34 9.06 -22.39 19.98
N LEU A 35 9.05 -22.57 18.65
CA LEU A 35 8.14 -23.48 17.93
C LEU A 35 8.93 -24.38 16.98
N SER A 36 8.36 -25.51 16.55
CA SER A 36 8.94 -26.28 15.46
C SER A 36 8.86 -25.53 14.13
N VAL A 37 9.77 -25.83 13.19
CA VAL A 37 9.79 -25.25 11.85
C VAL A 37 8.46 -25.48 11.14
N ASP A 38 7.88 -26.67 11.25
CA ASP A 38 6.58 -27.00 10.66
C ASP A 38 5.44 -26.19 11.26
N SER A 39 5.48 -25.93 12.56
CA SER A 39 4.48 -25.10 13.23
C SER A 39 4.56 -23.64 12.74
N VAL A 40 5.77 -23.10 12.60
CA VAL A 40 6.01 -21.75 12.04
C VAL A 40 5.48 -21.67 10.61
N LYS A 41 5.84 -22.63 9.74
CA LYS A 41 5.38 -22.68 8.35
C LYS A 41 3.86 -22.71 8.25
N LYS A 42 3.19 -23.57 9.05
CA LYS A 42 1.72 -23.65 9.09
C LYS A 42 1.08 -22.34 9.52
N ARG A 43 1.63 -21.64 10.53
CA ARG A 43 1.14 -20.36 11.01
C ARG A 43 1.30 -19.26 9.97
N ILE A 44 2.47 -19.14 9.33
CA ILE A 44 2.71 -18.17 8.25
C ILE A 44 1.72 -18.39 7.11
N ASN A 45 1.60 -19.63 6.60
CA ASN A 45 0.66 -19.92 5.52
C ASN A 45 -0.79 -19.62 5.89
N LYS A 46 -1.18 -19.92 7.13
CA LYS A 46 -2.52 -19.58 7.62
C LYS A 46 -2.75 -18.07 7.64
N MET A 47 -1.80 -17.29 8.15
CA MET A 47 -1.92 -15.82 8.19
C MET A 47 -1.98 -15.21 6.78
N ILE A 48 -1.22 -15.75 5.81
CA ILE A 48 -1.29 -15.34 4.40
C ILE A 48 -2.68 -15.65 3.81
N ASN A 49 -3.17 -16.88 4.00
CA ASN A 49 -4.48 -17.32 3.48
C ASN A 49 -5.66 -16.56 4.11
N GLU A 50 -5.47 -16.07 5.33
CA GLU A 50 -6.45 -15.25 6.05
C GLU A 50 -6.29 -13.73 5.75
N ASN A 51 -5.38 -13.36 4.85
CA ASN A 51 -5.05 -11.97 4.50
C ASN A 51 -4.61 -11.10 5.70
N VAL A 52 -3.94 -11.71 6.69
CA VAL A 52 -3.36 -10.98 7.82
C VAL A 52 -2.17 -10.13 7.35
N PHE A 53 -1.38 -10.66 6.44
CA PHE A 53 -0.30 -9.92 5.78
C PHE A 53 -0.04 -10.46 4.37
N PHE A 54 0.62 -9.63 3.55
CA PHE A 54 1.09 -10.00 2.22
C PHE A 54 2.61 -10.15 2.24
N PRO A 55 3.19 -11.27 1.74
CA PRO A 55 4.63 -11.46 1.67
C PRO A 55 5.23 -10.65 0.51
N LYS A 56 5.20 -9.33 0.62
CA LYS A 56 5.73 -8.37 -0.36
C LYS A 56 6.92 -7.63 0.23
N ILE A 57 7.85 -7.23 -0.63
CA ILE A 57 8.93 -6.34 -0.26
C ILE A 57 8.49 -4.89 -0.34
N GLN A 58 9.06 -4.04 0.50
CA GLN A 58 8.90 -2.60 0.42
C GLN A 58 9.96 -2.01 -0.51
N LEU A 59 9.52 -1.26 -1.51
CA LEU A 59 10.41 -0.56 -2.43
C LEU A 59 10.63 0.89 -1.98
N ARG A 60 11.79 1.44 -2.33
CA ARG A 60 12.16 2.83 -2.07
C ARG A 60 12.37 3.55 -3.42
N PRO A 61 11.32 4.15 -4.01
CA PRO A 61 11.35 4.68 -5.39
C PRO A 61 12.53 5.62 -5.66
N ARG A 62 12.89 6.47 -4.69
CA ARG A 62 14.03 7.39 -4.81
C ARG A 62 15.38 6.69 -5.02
N ASN A 63 15.53 5.46 -4.54
CA ASN A 63 16.78 4.71 -4.67
C ASN A 63 16.94 4.05 -6.06
N PHE A 64 15.92 4.12 -6.90
CA PHE A 64 15.97 3.63 -8.28
C PHE A 64 15.41 4.65 -9.30
N GLY A 65 15.60 5.94 -9.00
CA GLY A 65 15.48 7.03 -9.98
C GLY A 65 14.13 7.76 -10.00
N TYR A 66 13.19 7.47 -9.07
CA TYR A 66 11.95 8.23 -8.93
C TYR A 66 12.02 9.16 -7.71
N ASN A 67 12.47 10.38 -7.93
CA ASN A 67 12.73 11.33 -6.86
C ASN A 67 11.44 11.91 -6.27
N ASN A 68 10.40 12.04 -7.10
CA ASN A 68 9.11 12.57 -6.69
C ASN A 68 8.16 11.44 -6.33
N VAL A 69 7.76 11.40 -5.07
CA VAL A 69 6.66 10.58 -4.55
C VAL A 69 5.57 11.57 -4.15
N VAL A 70 4.43 11.50 -4.82
CA VAL A 70 3.39 12.53 -4.72
C VAL A 70 2.09 11.90 -4.29
N ASP A 71 1.58 12.35 -3.15
CA ASP A 71 0.24 12.03 -2.66
C ASP A 71 -0.77 12.96 -3.34
N ILE A 72 -1.80 12.38 -3.94
CA ILE A 72 -2.84 13.11 -4.66
C ILE A 72 -4.20 12.74 -4.12
N LYS A 73 -4.94 13.75 -3.70
CA LYS A 73 -6.35 13.61 -3.32
C LYS A 73 -7.25 14.03 -4.46
N ILE A 74 -8.22 13.21 -4.78
CA ILE A 74 -9.12 13.40 -5.92
C ILE A 74 -10.57 13.44 -5.43
N LYS A 75 -11.27 14.48 -5.83
CA LYS A 75 -12.72 14.63 -5.66
C LYS A 75 -13.40 14.37 -6.99
N ILE A 76 -14.42 13.53 -6.99
CA ILE A 76 -15.19 13.20 -8.18
C ILE A 76 -16.64 13.67 -8.02
N GLN A 77 -17.30 13.96 -9.15
CA GLN A 77 -18.70 14.36 -9.21
C GLN A 77 -19.34 13.92 -10.52
N ASN A 78 -20.67 13.90 -10.56
CA ASN A 78 -21.47 13.72 -11.78
C ASN A 78 -21.04 12.53 -12.65
N TYR A 79 -20.69 11.40 -12.02
CA TYR A 79 -20.22 10.21 -12.70
C TYR A 79 -21.30 9.12 -12.79
N LYS A 80 -21.22 8.30 -13.83
CA LYS A 80 -21.92 7.02 -13.92
C LYS A 80 -21.04 5.90 -13.40
N GLU A 81 -21.64 4.75 -13.10
CA GLU A 81 -20.91 3.59 -12.57
C GLU A 81 -19.83 3.10 -13.54
N GLU A 82 -20.10 3.14 -14.84
CA GLU A 82 -19.12 2.76 -15.85
C GLU A 82 -17.90 3.69 -15.87
N GLU A 83 -18.14 5.01 -15.75
CA GLU A 83 -17.07 6.03 -15.77
C GLU A 83 -16.15 5.89 -14.55
N ILE A 84 -16.71 5.62 -13.37
CA ILE A 84 -15.89 5.41 -12.16
C ILE A 84 -15.12 4.09 -12.22
N ASN A 85 -15.70 3.04 -12.80
CA ASN A 85 -15.04 1.76 -12.98
C ASN A 85 -13.87 1.88 -13.99
N GLU A 86 -14.06 2.63 -15.09
CA GLU A 86 -12.98 2.96 -16.03
C GLU A 86 -11.85 3.73 -15.35
N PHE A 87 -12.18 4.76 -14.56
CA PHE A 87 -11.21 5.54 -13.78
C PHE A 87 -10.39 4.68 -12.84
N ILE A 88 -11.04 3.84 -12.04
CA ILE A 88 -10.37 2.94 -11.09
C ILE A 88 -9.48 1.95 -11.84
N THR A 89 -9.97 1.38 -12.94
CA THR A 89 -9.20 0.42 -13.75
C THR A 89 -7.96 1.07 -14.33
N TYR A 90 -8.11 2.25 -14.93
CA TYR A 90 -7.00 3.02 -15.47
C TYR A 90 -5.92 3.30 -14.41
N LEU A 91 -6.33 3.78 -13.23
CA LEU A 91 -5.37 4.07 -12.15
C LEU A 91 -4.68 2.81 -11.62
N LYS A 92 -5.41 1.68 -11.53
CA LYS A 92 -4.83 0.39 -11.11
C LYS A 92 -3.79 -0.16 -12.07
N GLU A 93 -3.99 0.07 -13.36
CA GLU A 93 -3.10 -0.43 -14.42
C GLU A 93 -1.98 0.56 -14.74
N HIS A 94 -2.08 1.80 -14.28
CA HIS A 94 -1.10 2.83 -14.60
C HIS A 94 0.24 2.58 -13.89
N PRO A 95 1.37 2.44 -14.61
CA PRO A 95 2.65 2.00 -14.04
C PRO A 95 3.29 3.01 -13.07
N ARG A 96 2.83 4.25 -13.04
CA ARG A 96 3.30 5.30 -12.14
C ARG A 96 2.40 5.51 -10.92
N VAL A 97 1.22 4.93 -10.91
CA VAL A 97 0.34 4.90 -9.73
C VAL A 97 0.73 3.70 -8.89
N VAL A 98 1.27 3.94 -7.71
CA VAL A 98 1.78 2.88 -6.83
C VAL A 98 0.83 2.56 -5.69
N GLU A 99 -0.07 3.48 -5.36
CA GLU A 99 -1.12 3.30 -4.36
C GLU A 99 -2.43 3.92 -4.85
N LEU A 100 -3.54 3.29 -4.54
CA LEU A 100 -4.90 3.76 -4.84
C LEU A 100 -5.83 3.35 -3.71
N PHE A 101 -6.43 4.33 -3.06
CA PHE A 101 -7.39 4.14 -1.98
C PHE A 101 -8.69 4.90 -2.27
N SER A 102 -9.83 4.26 -2.00
CA SER A 102 -11.08 4.96 -1.79
C SER A 102 -11.10 5.45 -0.34
N ILE A 103 -11.39 6.72 -0.13
CA ILE A 103 -11.38 7.36 1.18
C ILE A 103 -12.73 7.98 1.50
N ALA A 104 -13.09 8.04 2.78
CA ALA A 104 -14.27 8.73 3.26
C ALA A 104 -13.89 10.14 3.75
N GLY A 105 -14.74 11.12 3.49
CA GLY A 105 -14.56 12.52 3.87
C GLY A 105 -14.71 13.46 2.68
N ASP A 106 -13.99 14.57 2.68
CA ASP A 106 -14.09 15.61 1.64
C ASP A 106 -13.59 15.17 0.26
N TRP A 107 -12.78 14.14 0.21
CA TRP A 107 -12.17 13.56 -0.97
C TRP A 107 -12.64 12.11 -1.17
N ASN A 108 -12.71 11.66 -2.43
CA ASN A 108 -13.19 10.32 -2.76
C ASN A 108 -12.05 9.30 -2.93
N PHE A 109 -10.91 9.76 -3.45
CA PHE A 109 -9.75 8.91 -3.67
C PHE A 109 -8.48 9.58 -3.16
N SER A 110 -7.54 8.74 -2.72
CA SER A 110 -6.14 9.08 -2.50
C SER A 110 -5.30 8.15 -3.35
N ILE A 111 -4.39 8.72 -4.14
CA ILE A 111 -3.42 7.95 -4.92
C ILE A 111 -2.02 8.42 -4.59
N VAL A 112 -1.04 7.53 -4.77
CA VAL A 112 0.38 7.91 -4.76
C VAL A 112 0.95 7.64 -6.13
N ILE A 113 1.57 8.66 -6.71
CA ILE A 113 2.33 8.53 -7.96
C ILE A 113 3.82 8.68 -7.72
N ILE A 114 4.61 8.08 -8.61
CA ILE A 114 6.06 8.26 -8.65
C ILE A 114 6.49 8.86 -9.99
N ALA A 115 7.39 9.85 -9.91
CA ALA A 115 7.97 10.49 -11.08
C ALA A 115 9.47 10.74 -10.88
N LYS A 116 10.23 10.80 -11.98
CA LYS A 116 11.67 11.06 -11.94
C LYS A 116 11.96 12.49 -11.51
N ASP A 117 11.17 13.42 -12.00
CA ASP A 117 11.31 14.86 -11.80
C ASP A 117 9.96 15.58 -11.87
N ALA A 118 9.98 16.90 -11.69
CA ALA A 118 8.78 17.74 -11.72
C ALA A 118 8.13 17.81 -13.11
N LEU A 119 8.91 17.68 -14.19
CA LEU A 119 8.38 17.70 -15.55
C LEU A 119 7.57 16.43 -15.84
N GLU A 120 8.11 15.25 -15.48
CA GLU A 120 7.37 13.98 -15.59
C GLU A 120 6.14 13.99 -14.69
N GLN A 121 6.25 14.49 -13.46
CA GLN A 121 5.10 14.66 -12.55
C GLN A 121 3.99 15.47 -13.20
N GLY A 122 4.31 16.66 -13.73
CA GLY A 122 3.34 17.54 -14.37
C GLY A 122 2.62 16.86 -15.54
N ARG A 123 3.36 16.13 -16.40
CA ARG A 123 2.77 15.38 -17.52
C ARG A 123 1.81 14.28 -17.05
N LEU A 124 2.20 13.51 -16.03
CA LEU A 124 1.36 12.43 -15.48
C LEU A 124 0.07 12.97 -14.87
N THR A 125 0.17 14.03 -14.09
CA THR A 125 -1.01 14.60 -13.43
C THR A 125 -1.94 15.26 -14.46
N GLU A 126 -1.39 15.92 -15.46
CA GLU A 126 -2.15 16.49 -16.57
C GLU A 126 -2.84 15.40 -17.42
N GLU A 127 -2.14 14.32 -17.73
CA GLU A 127 -2.69 13.18 -18.47
C GLU A 127 -3.93 12.60 -17.76
N ILE A 128 -3.82 12.30 -16.46
CA ILE A 128 -4.93 11.75 -15.68
C ILE A 128 -6.09 12.74 -15.61
N ARG A 129 -5.81 14.00 -15.31
CA ARG A 129 -6.83 15.04 -15.18
C ARG A 129 -7.58 15.30 -16.49
N ASN A 130 -6.86 15.35 -17.60
CA ASN A 130 -7.47 15.59 -18.93
C ASN A 130 -8.35 14.41 -19.35
N ARG A 131 -7.85 13.18 -19.16
CA ARG A 131 -8.60 11.97 -19.50
C ARG A 131 -9.94 11.88 -18.75
N PHE A 132 -9.94 12.24 -17.47
CA PHE A 132 -11.12 12.12 -16.60
C PHE A 132 -11.70 13.48 -16.19
N SER A 133 -11.50 14.51 -17.00
CA SER A 133 -11.94 15.88 -16.72
C SER A 133 -13.45 16.03 -16.47
N LYS A 134 -14.26 15.13 -17.02
CA LYS A 134 -15.73 15.13 -16.84
C LYS A 134 -16.15 14.74 -15.42
N ILE A 135 -15.38 13.88 -14.75
CA ILE A 135 -15.72 13.36 -13.42
C ILE A 135 -14.85 13.94 -12.30
N ILE A 136 -13.64 14.43 -12.60
CA ILE A 136 -12.77 15.05 -11.59
C ILE A 136 -13.24 16.46 -11.28
N ALA A 137 -13.70 16.66 -10.04
CA ALA A 137 -14.14 17.97 -9.52
C ALA A 137 -13.07 18.68 -8.70
N GLY A 138 -12.13 17.94 -8.11
CA GLY A 138 -11.07 18.51 -7.28
C GLY A 138 -9.82 17.65 -7.34
N TRP A 139 -8.67 18.34 -7.20
CA TRP A 139 -7.36 17.73 -7.29
C TRP A 139 -6.40 18.47 -6.36
N SER A 140 -5.74 17.73 -5.47
CA SER A 140 -4.75 18.30 -4.54
C SER A 140 -3.51 17.42 -4.51
N GLU A 141 -2.36 18.00 -4.77
CA GLU A 141 -1.07 17.33 -4.79
C GLU A 141 -0.22 17.71 -3.58
N SER A 142 0.47 16.74 -3.01
CA SER A 142 1.42 16.92 -1.92
C SER A 142 2.68 16.10 -2.18
N LEU A 143 3.81 16.76 -2.36
CA LEU A 143 5.10 16.07 -2.51
C LEU A 143 5.55 15.53 -1.15
N THR A 144 5.70 14.22 -1.05
CA THR A 144 6.30 13.60 0.13
C THR A 144 7.79 13.96 0.20
N THR A 145 8.17 14.77 1.16
CA THR A 145 9.58 15.19 1.32
C THR A 145 10.42 14.14 2.03
N LYS A 146 9.87 13.50 3.06
CA LYS A 146 10.55 12.48 3.87
C LYS A 146 9.53 11.52 4.49
N ALA A 147 9.80 10.22 4.40
CA ALA A 147 9.07 9.21 5.15
C ALA A 147 9.79 8.94 6.47
N TYR A 148 9.13 9.18 7.58
CA TYR A 148 9.66 8.89 8.92
C TYR A 148 9.25 7.51 9.41
N LYS A 149 8.07 7.04 8.99
CA LYS A 149 7.51 5.72 9.30
C LYS A 149 6.61 5.31 8.14
N PHE A 150 6.64 4.03 7.77
CA PHE A 150 5.81 3.50 6.69
C PHE A 150 5.41 2.06 6.99
N GLU A 151 4.11 1.83 7.23
CA GLU A 151 3.50 0.52 7.51
C GLU A 151 4.28 -0.34 8.54
N GLU A 152 4.75 0.29 9.62
CA GLU A 152 5.39 -0.40 10.73
C GLU A 152 4.40 -0.58 11.88
N TYR A 153 4.10 -1.80 12.24
CA TYR A 153 3.12 -2.16 13.28
C TYR A 153 3.83 -2.68 14.53
N ASP A 154 3.54 -2.08 15.68
CA ASP A 154 4.00 -2.60 16.98
C ASP A 154 3.10 -3.77 17.41
N MET A 155 3.49 -4.99 16.98
CA MET A 155 2.75 -6.22 17.25
C MET A 155 2.69 -6.59 18.74
N THR A 156 3.32 -5.82 19.63
CA THR A 156 3.24 -6.04 21.07
C THR A 156 2.13 -5.24 21.75
N LYS A 157 1.54 -4.27 21.00
CA LYS A 157 0.53 -3.32 21.50
C LYS A 157 -0.81 -3.40 20.77
N LEU A 158 -0.96 -4.31 19.82
CA LEU A 158 -2.16 -4.50 19.00
C LEU A 158 -3.06 -5.65 19.49
#